data_49361c9a960aaa1706c8fc744bb3fb9f
#
_entry.id   49361c9a960aaa1706c8fc744bb3fb9f
#
_cell.length_a   1.000
_cell.length_b   1.000
_cell.length_c   1.000
_cell.angle_alpha   90.00
_cell.angle_beta   90.00
_cell.angle_gamma   90.00
#
_symmetry.space_group_name_H-M   'P 1'
#
loop_
_entity.id
_entity.type
_entity.pdbx_description
1 polymer ?
#
loop_
_entity_poly.entity_id
_entity_poly.type
_entity_poly.pdbx_seq_one_letter_code
_entity_poly.pdbx_strand_id
1 'polypeptide(L)'
;MGDLKDQGHPEGIQISGSLIARNAVLNLIGQALPLLVAVIAMPFVIRGLGTERFGLLSLAWVVMGYFTIFDLGLGRATTKFVAEAMGKGEDAEVPQIIWSSVSTQAIMSLIGAFILFSITDLLVDSVFNIPLKHIGEAKDTFHLLALAIPIVLISSSFSGVLEAIQRFDYINLVKIPTSILTYILPLVGISLGFGLPGIVILILIARFAALIIFFMMNLRFIPQLMN
;
A
#
# COMPACT_ATOMS: atom_id res chain seq x y z
N MET A 1 -44.37 -21.69 -39.38
CA MET A 1 -44.31 -20.32 -38.79
C MET A 1 -43.70 -20.52 -37.43
N GLY A 2 -42.39 -20.41 -37.37
CA GLY A 2 -41.60 -20.89 -36.25
C GLY A 2 -41.44 -19.84 -35.18
N ASP A 3 -41.60 -20.29 -33.94
CA ASP A 3 -41.25 -19.62 -32.69
C ASP A 3 -39.77 -19.23 -32.68
N LEU A 4 -39.48 -17.94 -32.71
CA LEU A 4 -38.20 -17.41 -32.36
C LEU A 4 -38.05 -17.47 -30.81
N LYS A 5 -37.38 -18.51 -30.33
CA LYS A 5 -36.93 -18.63 -28.95
C LYS A 5 -36.21 -17.37 -28.53
N ASP A 6 -36.82 -16.73 -27.55
CA ASP A 6 -36.24 -15.72 -26.68
C ASP A 6 -34.90 -16.25 -26.13
N GLN A 7 -33.80 -15.80 -26.67
CA GLN A 7 -32.47 -16.06 -26.13
C GLN A 7 -32.31 -15.10 -24.94
N GLY A 8 -32.50 -15.65 -23.74
CA GLY A 8 -32.28 -14.94 -22.50
C GLY A 8 -30.94 -14.23 -22.52
N HIS A 9 -30.98 -12.92 -22.49
CA HIS A 9 -29.82 -12.09 -22.18
C HIS A 9 -29.23 -12.57 -20.85
N PRO A 10 -27.91 -12.78 -20.73
CA PRO A 10 -27.31 -13.05 -19.43
C PRO A 10 -27.67 -11.88 -18.51
N GLU A 11 -28.25 -12.21 -17.34
CA GLU A 11 -28.58 -11.23 -16.30
C GLU A 11 -27.29 -10.47 -15.98
N GLY A 12 -27.19 -9.25 -16.51
CA GLY A 12 -26.11 -8.35 -16.21
C GLY A 12 -26.09 -8.16 -14.68
N ILE A 13 -24.92 -8.31 -14.10
CA ILE A 13 -24.67 -8.07 -12.67
C ILE A 13 -25.35 -6.76 -12.31
N GLN A 14 -26.52 -6.81 -11.66
CA GLN A 14 -27.21 -5.63 -11.16
C GLN A 14 -26.39 -5.06 -10.01
N ILE A 15 -25.43 -4.21 -10.36
CA ILE A 15 -24.68 -3.45 -9.37
C ILE A 15 -25.67 -2.51 -8.70
N SER A 16 -26.14 -2.90 -7.51
CA SER A 16 -27.07 -2.07 -6.75
C SER A 16 -26.46 -0.71 -6.47
N GLY A 17 -27.18 0.37 -6.83
CA GLY A 17 -26.74 1.73 -6.56
C GLY A 17 -26.36 1.98 -5.09
N SER A 18 -26.97 1.24 -4.16
CA SER A 18 -26.62 1.27 -2.73
C SER A 18 -25.22 0.70 -2.44
N LEU A 19 -24.78 -0.30 -3.18
CA LEU A 19 -23.43 -0.87 -3.08
C LEU A 19 -22.37 0.13 -3.56
N ILE A 20 -22.64 0.79 -4.70
CA ILE A 20 -21.75 1.84 -5.24
C ILE A 20 -21.65 2.99 -4.25
N ALA A 21 -22.79 3.48 -3.75
CA ALA A 21 -22.83 4.57 -2.79
C ALA A 21 -22.09 4.22 -1.50
N ARG A 22 -22.28 3.02 -0.95
CA ARG A 22 -21.57 2.54 0.24
C ARG A 22 -20.05 2.48 0.01
N ASN A 23 -19.63 1.95 -1.11
CA ASN A 23 -18.20 1.85 -1.45
C ASN A 23 -17.57 3.24 -1.66
N ALA A 24 -18.30 4.17 -2.29
CA ALA A 24 -17.87 5.55 -2.45
C ALA A 24 -17.69 6.26 -1.09
N VAL A 25 -18.65 6.11 -0.18
CA VAL A 25 -18.59 6.67 1.19
C VAL A 25 -17.44 6.06 1.98
N LEU A 26 -17.25 4.73 1.93
CA LEU A 26 -16.13 4.05 2.61
C LEU A 26 -14.77 4.54 2.08
N ASN A 27 -14.64 4.72 0.77
CA ASN A 27 -13.44 5.26 0.16
C ASN A 27 -13.19 6.72 0.56
N LEU A 28 -14.23 7.54 0.62
CA LEU A 28 -14.14 8.93 1.06
C LEU A 28 -13.69 9.02 2.53
N ILE A 29 -14.31 8.23 3.42
CA ILE A 29 -13.90 8.13 4.83
C ILE A 29 -12.44 7.64 4.92
N GLY A 30 -12.09 6.63 4.12
CA GLY A 30 -10.75 6.07 4.07
C GLY A 30 -9.67 7.06 3.67
N GLN A 31 -10.02 8.09 2.88
CA GLN A 31 -9.09 9.16 2.49
C GLN A 31 -9.14 10.35 3.46
N ALA A 32 -10.34 10.74 3.90
CA ALA A 32 -10.51 11.91 4.75
C ALA A 32 -10.00 11.69 6.18
N LEU A 33 -10.26 10.52 6.77
CA LEU A 33 -9.90 10.23 8.15
C LEU A 33 -8.38 10.27 8.43
N PRO A 34 -7.52 9.65 7.61
CA PRO A 34 -6.07 9.79 7.76
C PRO A 34 -5.58 11.24 7.61
N LEU A 35 -6.19 12.03 6.72
CA LEU A 35 -5.86 13.45 6.56
C LEU A 35 -6.20 14.27 7.81
N LEU A 36 -7.36 14.04 8.42
CA LEU A 36 -7.73 14.69 9.68
C LEU A 36 -6.74 14.33 10.78
N VAL A 37 -6.38 13.05 10.89
CA VAL A 37 -5.36 12.60 11.84
C VAL A 37 -4.01 13.27 11.57
N ALA A 38 -3.61 13.37 10.30
CA ALA A 38 -2.37 14.05 9.91
C ALA A 38 -2.37 15.51 10.36
N VAL A 39 -3.44 16.27 10.07
CA VAL A 39 -3.55 17.68 10.45
C VAL A 39 -3.43 17.87 11.97
N ILE A 40 -4.05 16.97 12.74
CA ILE A 40 -3.98 17.03 14.22
C ILE A 40 -2.60 16.59 14.72
N ALA A 41 -2.01 15.53 14.16
CA ALA A 41 -0.75 14.96 14.62
C ALA A 41 0.47 15.82 14.26
N MET A 42 0.48 16.44 13.08
CA MET A 42 1.63 17.19 12.55
C MET A 42 2.22 18.23 13.52
N PRO A 43 1.42 19.11 14.15
CA PRO A 43 1.98 20.10 15.09
C PRO A 43 2.74 19.46 16.26
N PHE A 44 2.28 18.30 16.74
CA PHE A 44 2.92 17.59 17.84
C PHE A 44 4.19 16.88 17.37
N VAL A 45 4.17 16.30 16.16
CA VAL A 45 5.36 15.69 15.54
C VAL A 45 6.45 16.72 15.31
N ILE A 46 6.10 17.91 14.78
CA ILE A 46 7.05 19.01 14.56
C ILE A 46 7.68 19.46 15.91
N ARG A 47 6.84 19.63 16.94
CA ARG A 47 7.34 20.05 18.28
C ARG A 47 8.25 18.99 18.91
N GLY A 48 7.94 17.71 18.73
CA GLY A 48 8.70 16.61 19.34
C GLY A 48 10.01 16.30 18.63
N LEU A 49 10.04 16.34 17.29
CA LEU A 49 11.24 16.08 16.49
C LEU A 49 12.12 17.32 16.26
N GLY A 50 11.52 18.50 16.33
CA GLY A 50 12.13 19.71 15.80
C GLY A 50 12.03 19.80 14.28
N THR A 51 12.25 21.01 13.73
CA THR A 51 12.05 21.30 12.30
C THR A 51 12.96 20.51 11.38
N GLU A 52 14.20 20.26 11.77
CA GLU A 52 15.20 19.57 10.94
C GLU A 52 14.83 18.09 10.75
N ARG A 53 14.58 17.35 11.85
CA ARG A 53 14.16 15.95 11.78
C ARG A 53 12.77 15.79 11.16
N PHE A 54 11.86 16.73 11.41
CA PHE A 54 10.57 16.73 10.73
C PHE A 54 10.73 16.89 9.21
N GLY A 55 11.65 17.74 8.76
CA GLY A 55 12.00 17.85 7.34
C GLY A 55 12.44 16.51 6.74
N LEU A 56 13.31 15.78 7.44
CA LEU A 56 13.74 14.44 7.03
C LEU A 56 12.58 13.43 6.99
N LEU A 57 11.69 13.45 7.99
CA LEU A 57 10.51 12.59 8.01
C LEU A 57 9.56 12.93 6.85
N SER A 58 9.42 14.21 6.52
CA SER A 58 8.61 14.66 5.39
C SER A 58 9.20 14.19 4.06
N LEU A 59 10.53 14.25 3.90
CA LEU A 59 11.22 13.67 2.73
C LEU A 59 10.99 12.15 2.67
N ALA A 60 11.05 11.45 3.80
CA ALA A 60 10.74 10.02 3.86
C ALA A 60 9.32 9.72 3.36
N TRP A 61 8.31 10.51 3.75
CA TRP A 61 6.94 10.36 3.26
C TRP A 61 6.82 10.66 1.77
N VAL A 62 7.51 11.68 1.26
CA VAL A 62 7.56 12.01 -0.17
C VAL A 62 8.16 10.85 -0.96
N VAL A 63 9.29 10.31 -0.52
CA VAL A 63 9.95 9.16 -1.15
C VAL A 63 9.04 7.93 -1.12
N MET A 64 8.38 7.64 0.00
CA MET A 64 7.39 6.56 0.07
C MET A 64 6.19 6.79 -0.88
N GLY A 65 5.76 8.03 -1.08
CA GLY A 65 4.72 8.38 -2.05
C GLY A 65 5.15 8.09 -3.50
N TYR A 66 6.38 8.38 -3.85
CA TYR A 66 6.93 8.10 -5.18
C TYR A 66 7.05 6.60 -5.47
N PHE A 67 7.14 5.74 -4.47
CA PHE A 67 7.19 4.28 -4.71
C PHE A 67 5.92 3.74 -5.36
N THR A 68 4.79 4.42 -5.24
CA THR A 68 3.57 4.06 -5.99
C THR A 68 3.76 4.18 -7.51
N ILE A 69 4.74 4.98 -7.97
CA ILE A 69 5.08 5.08 -9.40
C ILE A 69 5.75 3.78 -9.87
N PHE A 70 6.55 3.13 -9.01
CA PHE A 70 7.18 1.84 -9.31
C PHE A 70 6.18 0.67 -9.37
N ASP A 71 4.94 0.87 -8.89
CA ASP A 71 3.85 -0.09 -9.10
C ASP A 71 3.52 -0.27 -10.60
N LEU A 72 3.88 0.72 -11.45
CA LEU A 72 3.66 0.69 -12.91
C LEU A 72 2.24 0.25 -13.29
N GLY A 73 1.29 0.36 -12.37
CA GLY A 73 -0.09 -0.10 -12.55
C GLY A 73 -0.27 -1.62 -12.43
N LEU A 74 0.73 -2.35 -11.91
CA LEU A 74 0.65 -3.81 -11.75
C LEU A 74 -0.46 -4.21 -10.77
N GLY A 75 -0.68 -3.43 -9.71
CA GLY A 75 -1.82 -3.64 -8.81
C GLY A 75 -3.16 -3.58 -9.56
N ARG A 76 -3.34 -2.59 -10.45
CA ARG A 76 -4.54 -2.47 -11.30
C ARG A 76 -4.62 -3.57 -12.35
N ALA A 77 -3.48 -3.99 -12.91
CA ALA A 77 -3.43 -5.12 -13.84
C ALA A 77 -3.87 -6.42 -13.13
N THR A 78 -3.40 -6.66 -11.91
CA THR A 78 -3.85 -7.78 -11.08
C THR A 78 -5.37 -7.76 -10.90
N THR A 79 -5.93 -6.60 -10.51
CA THR A 79 -7.39 -6.44 -10.37
C THR A 79 -8.12 -6.80 -11.66
N LYS A 80 -7.64 -6.30 -12.81
CA LYS A 80 -8.26 -6.54 -14.12
C LYS A 80 -8.22 -8.02 -14.49
N PHE A 81 -7.04 -8.65 -14.47
CA PHE A 81 -6.88 -10.02 -14.92
C PHE A 81 -7.58 -11.04 -14.03
N VAL A 82 -7.54 -10.83 -12.69
CA VAL A 82 -8.30 -11.67 -11.75
C VAL A 82 -9.80 -11.53 -11.97
N ALA A 83 -10.32 -10.30 -12.11
CA ALA A 83 -11.74 -10.09 -12.38
C ALA A 83 -12.18 -10.67 -13.73
N GLU A 84 -11.32 -10.60 -14.77
CA GLU A 84 -11.59 -11.17 -16.08
C GLU A 84 -11.64 -12.70 -16.04
N ALA A 85 -10.67 -13.36 -15.41
CA ALA A 85 -10.64 -14.82 -15.26
C ALA A 85 -11.88 -15.32 -14.50
N MET A 86 -12.22 -14.70 -13.39
CA MET A 86 -13.43 -15.05 -12.63
C MET A 86 -14.70 -14.80 -13.42
N GLY A 87 -14.77 -13.71 -14.19
CA GLY A 87 -15.92 -13.40 -15.04
C GLY A 87 -16.14 -14.38 -16.19
N LYS A 88 -15.06 -15.04 -16.64
CA LYS A 88 -15.12 -16.11 -17.65
C LYS A 88 -15.35 -17.50 -17.06
N GLY A 89 -15.34 -17.66 -15.74
CA GLY A 89 -15.39 -18.96 -15.07
C GLY A 89 -14.08 -19.75 -15.12
N GLU A 90 -12.96 -19.07 -15.39
CA GLU A 90 -11.61 -19.63 -15.46
C GLU A 90 -10.94 -19.58 -14.04
N ASP A 91 -11.66 -19.99 -13.02
CA ASP A 91 -11.22 -19.89 -11.61
C ASP A 91 -9.92 -20.66 -11.34
N ALA A 92 -9.64 -21.68 -12.13
CA ALA A 92 -8.39 -22.45 -12.04
C ALA A 92 -7.14 -21.63 -12.43
N GLU A 93 -7.28 -20.56 -13.21
CA GLU A 93 -6.17 -19.70 -13.63
C GLU A 93 -5.87 -18.59 -12.61
N VAL A 94 -6.81 -18.27 -11.73
CA VAL A 94 -6.69 -17.16 -10.76
C VAL A 94 -5.44 -17.28 -9.89
N PRO A 95 -5.07 -18.44 -9.32
CA PRO A 95 -3.83 -18.56 -8.54
C PRO A 95 -2.57 -18.24 -9.36
N GLN A 96 -2.51 -18.69 -10.62
CA GLN A 96 -1.38 -18.42 -11.50
C GLN A 96 -1.23 -16.92 -11.80
N ILE A 97 -2.35 -16.22 -12.06
CA ILE A 97 -2.38 -14.78 -12.29
C ILE A 97 -1.86 -14.04 -11.04
N ILE A 98 -2.33 -14.43 -9.85
CA ILE A 98 -1.92 -13.80 -8.59
C ILE A 98 -0.43 -14.00 -8.34
N TRP A 99 0.07 -15.23 -8.42
CA TRP A 99 1.48 -15.51 -8.18
C TRP A 99 2.40 -14.88 -9.22
N SER A 100 1.98 -14.82 -10.49
CA SER A 100 2.70 -14.12 -11.56
C SER A 100 2.79 -12.62 -11.24
N SER A 101 1.67 -12.00 -10.82
CA SER A 101 1.63 -10.59 -10.44
C SER A 101 2.51 -10.31 -9.23
N VAL A 102 2.41 -11.12 -8.17
CA VAL A 102 3.22 -10.98 -6.95
C VAL A 102 4.70 -11.16 -7.26
N SER A 103 5.07 -12.15 -8.06
CA SER A 103 6.48 -12.38 -8.45
C SER A 103 7.05 -11.23 -9.26
N THR A 104 6.29 -10.72 -10.24
CA THR A 104 6.69 -9.55 -11.03
C THR A 104 6.86 -8.32 -10.13
N GLN A 105 5.90 -8.09 -9.22
CA GLN A 105 5.95 -7.01 -8.26
C GLN A 105 7.14 -7.13 -7.30
N ALA A 106 7.44 -8.37 -6.84
CA ALA A 106 8.59 -8.64 -5.98
C ALA A 106 9.91 -8.30 -6.70
N ILE A 107 10.06 -8.73 -7.95
CA ILE A 107 11.26 -8.42 -8.75
C ILE A 107 11.41 -6.91 -8.95
N MET A 108 10.34 -6.23 -9.39
CA MET A 108 10.37 -4.78 -9.60
C MET A 108 10.66 -4.01 -8.31
N SER A 109 10.08 -4.46 -7.19
CA SER A 109 10.29 -3.85 -5.89
C SER A 109 11.71 -4.05 -5.36
N LEU A 110 12.31 -5.21 -5.59
CA LEU A 110 13.71 -5.46 -5.23
C LEU A 110 14.66 -4.59 -6.05
N ILE A 111 14.40 -4.40 -7.36
CA ILE A 111 15.16 -3.48 -8.20
C ILE A 111 15.03 -2.04 -7.66
N GLY A 112 13.82 -1.59 -7.36
CA GLY A 112 13.58 -0.26 -6.78
C GLY A 112 14.26 -0.08 -5.42
N ALA A 113 14.19 -1.10 -4.55
CA ALA A 113 14.87 -1.11 -3.26
C ALA A 113 16.39 -1.02 -3.43
N PHE A 114 16.96 -1.80 -4.34
CA PHE A 114 18.40 -1.77 -4.63
C PHE A 114 18.85 -0.42 -5.19
N ILE A 115 18.08 0.18 -6.10
CA ILE A 115 18.36 1.51 -6.63
C ILE A 115 18.38 2.53 -5.49
N LEU A 116 17.30 2.59 -4.68
CA LEU A 116 17.22 3.55 -3.58
C LEU A 116 18.38 3.34 -2.58
N PHE A 117 18.64 2.08 -2.21
CA PHE A 117 19.73 1.75 -1.30
C PHE A 117 21.08 2.25 -1.83
N SER A 118 21.37 2.03 -3.13
CA SER A 118 22.63 2.41 -3.78
C SER A 118 22.78 3.92 -3.93
N ILE A 119 21.69 4.67 -4.14
CA ILE A 119 21.77 6.12 -4.32
C ILE A 119 21.57 6.90 -3.01
N THR A 120 21.31 6.23 -1.88
CA THR A 120 21.03 6.87 -0.59
C THR A 120 22.16 7.83 -0.18
N ASP A 121 23.42 7.41 -0.28
CA ASP A 121 24.56 8.27 0.07
C ASP A 121 24.61 9.52 -0.81
N LEU A 122 24.41 9.37 -2.12
CA LEU A 122 24.38 10.49 -3.05
C LEU A 122 23.23 11.47 -2.72
N LEU A 123 22.05 10.95 -2.43
CA LEU A 123 20.89 11.77 -2.07
C LEU A 123 21.12 12.55 -0.78
N VAL A 124 21.66 11.89 0.25
CA VAL A 124 21.84 12.48 1.57
C VAL A 124 23.01 13.46 1.59
N ASP A 125 24.14 13.12 0.96
CA ASP A 125 25.36 13.92 1.02
C ASP A 125 25.34 15.09 0.01
N SER A 126 24.62 14.96 -1.13
CA SER A 126 24.77 15.92 -2.23
C SER A 126 23.46 16.59 -2.68
N VAL A 127 22.31 15.96 -2.46
CA VAL A 127 21.03 16.46 -3.00
C VAL A 127 20.19 17.17 -1.93
N PHE A 128 20.07 16.59 -0.73
CA PHE A 128 19.10 17.06 0.26
C PHE A 128 19.61 18.16 1.22
N ASN A 129 20.85 18.65 1.09
CA ASN A 129 21.42 19.68 1.96
C ASN A 129 21.17 19.45 3.47
N ILE A 130 21.37 18.21 3.92
CA ILE A 130 21.08 17.79 5.29
C ILE A 130 22.18 18.32 6.23
N PRO A 131 21.82 18.91 7.40
CA PRO A 131 22.82 19.33 8.36
C PRO A 131 23.74 18.18 8.78
N LEU A 132 25.04 18.43 8.88
CA LEU A 132 26.08 17.41 9.17
C LEU A 132 25.73 16.53 10.38
N LYS A 133 25.12 17.11 11.42
CA LYS A 133 24.70 16.38 12.62
C LYS A 133 23.62 15.32 12.40
N HIS A 134 22.88 15.36 11.27
CA HIS A 134 21.78 14.46 10.96
C HIS A 134 22.06 13.54 9.76
N ILE A 135 23.24 13.62 9.14
CA ILE A 135 23.58 12.81 7.95
C ILE A 135 23.48 11.31 8.26
N GLY A 136 24.06 10.84 9.36
CA GLY A 136 23.98 9.43 9.75
C GLY A 136 22.54 8.97 9.97
N GLU A 137 21.77 9.74 10.73
CA GLU A 137 20.35 9.46 10.99
C GLU A 137 19.51 9.44 9.69
N ALA A 138 19.82 10.33 8.74
CA ALA A 138 19.17 10.36 7.44
C ALA A 138 19.53 9.12 6.60
N LYS A 139 20.80 8.74 6.51
CA LYS A 139 21.23 7.54 5.76
C LYS A 139 20.55 6.29 6.27
N ASP A 140 20.56 6.07 7.58
CA ASP A 140 19.86 4.94 8.21
C ASP A 140 18.37 4.96 7.88
N THR A 141 17.73 6.12 7.93
CA THR A 141 16.32 6.30 7.59
C THR A 141 16.04 5.92 6.14
N PHE A 142 16.84 6.41 5.18
CA PHE A 142 16.65 6.12 3.75
C PHE A 142 16.97 4.66 3.40
N HIS A 143 17.96 4.03 4.05
CA HIS A 143 18.20 2.59 3.90
C HIS A 143 17.01 1.76 4.40
N LEU A 144 16.39 2.14 5.52
CA LEU A 144 15.18 1.50 6.01
C LEU A 144 13.99 1.71 5.04
N LEU A 145 13.90 2.89 4.39
CA LEU A 145 12.87 3.15 3.39
C LEU A 145 13.02 2.24 2.16
N ALA A 146 14.24 1.86 1.79
CA ALA A 146 14.45 0.89 0.71
C ALA A 146 13.75 -0.44 1.01
N LEU A 147 13.71 -0.88 2.28
CA LEU A 147 12.97 -2.07 2.71
C LEU A 147 11.45 -1.88 2.66
N ALA A 148 10.96 -0.64 2.70
CA ALA A 148 9.53 -0.36 2.57
C ALA A 148 8.98 -0.69 1.17
N ILE A 149 9.83 -0.57 0.13
CA ILE A 149 9.41 -0.72 -1.27
C ILE A 149 8.78 -2.11 -1.52
N PRO A 150 9.46 -3.24 -1.22
CA PRO A 150 8.86 -4.57 -1.40
C PRO A 150 7.57 -4.76 -0.61
N ILE A 151 7.53 -4.27 0.63
CA ILE A 151 6.35 -4.41 1.50
C ILE A 151 5.15 -3.70 0.88
N VAL A 152 5.32 -2.46 0.41
CA VAL A 152 4.24 -1.64 -0.16
C VAL A 152 3.78 -2.21 -1.49
N LEU A 153 4.71 -2.55 -2.39
CA LEU A 153 4.37 -3.00 -3.73
C LEU A 153 3.70 -4.38 -3.72
N ILE A 154 4.21 -5.34 -2.95
CA ILE A 154 3.57 -6.65 -2.82
C ILE A 154 2.18 -6.52 -2.17
N SER A 155 2.02 -5.62 -1.18
CA SER A 155 0.70 -5.33 -0.60
C SER A 155 -0.29 -4.80 -1.64
N SER A 156 0.17 -4.04 -2.63
CA SER A 156 -0.66 -3.53 -3.74
C SER A 156 -1.24 -4.67 -4.57
N SER A 157 -0.44 -5.71 -4.91
CA SER A 157 -0.94 -6.87 -5.63
C SER A 157 -2.04 -7.61 -4.86
N PHE A 158 -1.82 -7.91 -3.58
CA PHE A 158 -2.84 -8.59 -2.76
C PHE A 158 -4.09 -7.73 -2.54
N SER A 159 -3.94 -6.42 -2.38
CA SER A 159 -5.07 -5.48 -2.34
C SER A 159 -5.84 -5.48 -3.67
N GLY A 160 -5.13 -5.55 -4.81
CA GLY A 160 -5.73 -5.63 -6.14
C GLY A 160 -6.59 -6.87 -6.36
N VAL A 161 -6.21 -8.00 -5.78
CA VAL A 161 -7.04 -9.22 -5.78
C VAL A 161 -8.36 -9.02 -5.03
N LEU A 162 -8.29 -8.41 -3.84
CA LEU A 162 -9.50 -8.08 -3.06
C LEU A 162 -10.40 -7.06 -3.78
N GLU A 163 -9.80 -6.14 -4.54
CA GLU A 163 -10.53 -5.21 -5.42
C GLU A 163 -11.25 -5.96 -6.55
N ALA A 164 -10.61 -6.97 -7.16
CA ALA A 164 -11.19 -7.79 -8.20
C ALA A 164 -12.46 -8.51 -7.75
N ILE A 165 -12.47 -9.02 -6.51
CA ILE A 165 -13.64 -9.68 -5.90
C ILE A 165 -14.57 -8.70 -5.17
N GLN A 166 -14.37 -7.37 -5.36
CA GLN A 166 -15.17 -6.29 -4.80
C GLN A 166 -15.26 -6.26 -3.26
N ARG A 167 -14.24 -6.78 -2.56
CA ARG A 167 -14.17 -6.80 -1.09
C ARG A 167 -13.51 -5.54 -0.54
N PHE A 168 -14.06 -4.38 -0.92
CA PHE A 168 -13.59 -3.06 -0.46
C PHE A 168 -13.72 -2.87 1.06
N ASP A 169 -14.63 -3.59 1.70
CA ASP A 169 -14.78 -3.64 3.15
C ASP A 169 -13.48 -4.11 3.83
N TYR A 170 -12.89 -5.21 3.36
CA TYR A 170 -11.64 -5.74 3.90
C TYR A 170 -10.43 -4.88 3.53
N ILE A 171 -10.42 -4.32 2.33
CA ILE A 171 -9.36 -3.40 1.91
C ILE A 171 -9.30 -2.20 2.85
N ASN A 172 -10.45 -1.56 3.10
CA ASN A 172 -10.53 -0.40 3.96
C ASN A 172 -10.25 -0.74 5.43
N LEU A 173 -10.62 -1.94 5.89
CA LEU A 173 -10.30 -2.43 7.24
C LEU A 173 -8.79 -2.47 7.51
N VAL A 174 -7.96 -2.67 6.47
CA VAL A 174 -6.50 -2.68 6.59
C VAL A 174 -5.90 -1.32 6.22
N LYS A 175 -6.32 -0.72 5.10
CA LYS A 175 -5.74 0.53 4.59
C LYS A 175 -5.98 1.72 5.53
N ILE A 176 -7.19 1.85 6.10
CA ILE A 176 -7.53 2.98 6.98
C ILE A 176 -6.66 3.00 8.25
N PRO A 177 -6.60 1.91 9.06
CA PRO A 177 -5.73 1.89 10.23
C PRO A 177 -4.26 2.08 9.88
N THR A 178 -3.76 1.43 8.81
CA THR A 178 -2.36 1.57 8.40
C THR A 178 -2.01 3.02 8.01
N SER A 179 -2.91 3.70 7.31
CA SER A 179 -2.74 5.10 6.95
C SER A 179 -2.76 6.02 8.18
N ILE A 180 -3.65 5.77 9.14
CA ILE A 180 -3.70 6.50 10.41
C ILE A 180 -2.42 6.28 11.21
N LEU A 181 -1.95 5.02 11.30
CA LEU A 181 -0.71 4.67 12.00
C LEU A 181 0.51 5.38 11.41
N THR A 182 0.53 5.67 10.11
CA THR A 182 1.62 6.43 9.47
C THR A 182 1.83 7.81 10.13
N TYR A 183 0.78 8.43 10.67
CA TYR A 183 0.84 9.73 11.34
C TYR A 183 0.88 9.64 12.87
N ILE A 184 0.36 8.56 13.46
CA ILE A 184 0.35 8.35 14.92
C ILE A 184 1.68 7.76 15.40
N LEU A 185 2.27 6.81 14.66
CA LEU A 185 3.51 6.13 15.08
C LEU A 185 4.70 7.07 15.29
N PRO A 186 4.87 8.17 14.54
CA PRO A 186 5.85 9.19 14.89
C PRO A 186 5.67 9.75 16.29
N LEU A 187 4.44 10.01 16.73
CA LEU A 187 4.16 10.51 18.10
C LEU A 187 4.52 9.45 19.15
N VAL A 188 4.19 8.20 18.88
CA VAL A 188 4.57 7.07 19.75
C VAL A 188 6.09 6.96 19.83
N GLY A 189 6.78 6.99 18.68
CA GLY A 189 8.24 6.94 18.64
C GLY A 189 8.90 8.07 19.41
N ILE A 190 8.39 9.30 19.27
CA ILE A 190 8.86 10.47 20.03
C ILE A 190 8.66 10.26 21.53
N SER A 191 7.50 9.77 21.97
CA SER A 191 7.21 9.52 23.39
C SER A 191 8.10 8.43 24.00
N LEU A 192 8.57 7.51 23.16
CA LEU A 192 9.52 6.46 23.56
C LEU A 192 11.00 6.89 23.44
N GLY A 193 11.26 8.12 23.01
CA GLY A 193 12.62 8.63 22.82
C GLY A 193 13.35 8.11 21.58
N PHE A 194 12.64 7.59 20.58
CA PHE A 194 13.23 7.09 19.36
C PHE A 194 13.65 8.24 18.44
N GLY A 195 14.79 8.06 17.73
CA GLY A 195 15.16 8.88 16.57
C GLY A 195 14.35 8.51 15.33
N LEU A 196 14.65 9.17 14.20
CA LEU A 196 13.96 8.93 12.93
C LEU A 196 14.01 7.48 12.46
N PRO A 197 15.17 6.78 12.51
CA PRO A 197 15.22 5.36 12.11
C PRO A 197 14.26 4.50 12.93
N GLY A 198 14.17 4.73 14.24
CA GLY A 198 13.24 4.01 15.12
C GLY A 198 11.77 4.27 14.77
N ILE A 199 11.42 5.51 14.42
CA ILE A 199 10.07 5.87 13.95
C ILE A 199 9.75 5.16 12.63
N VAL A 200 10.69 5.15 11.69
CA VAL A 200 10.51 4.46 10.41
C VAL A 200 10.38 2.95 10.59
N ILE A 201 11.12 2.35 11.52
CA ILE A 201 10.95 0.92 11.87
C ILE A 201 9.52 0.65 12.38
N LEU A 202 8.95 1.50 13.24
CA LEU A 202 7.57 1.34 13.69
C LEU A 202 6.58 1.38 12.53
N ILE A 203 6.77 2.30 11.58
CA ILE A 203 5.94 2.41 10.38
C ILE A 203 6.10 1.15 9.51
N LEU A 204 7.33 0.64 9.33
CA LEU A 204 7.60 -0.57 8.58
C LEU A 204 6.93 -1.80 9.20
N ILE A 205 6.97 -1.94 10.52
CA ILE A 205 6.28 -3.02 11.23
C ILE A 205 4.78 -2.96 10.97
N ALA A 206 4.15 -1.79 11.04
CA ALA A 206 2.74 -1.62 10.74
C ALA A 206 2.40 -1.99 9.28
N ARG A 207 3.23 -1.59 8.32
CA ARG A 207 3.07 -1.95 6.90
C ARG A 207 3.28 -3.44 6.65
N PHE A 208 4.25 -4.05 7.31
CA PHE A 208 4.49 -5.49 7.22
C PHE A 208 3.34 -6.30 7.81
N ALA A 209 2.79 -5.86 8.95
CA ALA A 209 1.57 -6.44 9.50
C ALA A 209 0.39 -6.34 8.53
N ALA A 210 0.22 -5.19 7.87
CA ALA A 210 -0.81 -5.00 6.83
C ALA A 210 -0.60 -5.96 5.65
N LEU A 211 0.64 -6.16 5.19
CA LEU A 211 0.97 -7.15 4.15
C LEU A 211 0.55 -8.56 4.55
N ILE A 212 0.89 -8.97 5.78
CA ILE A 212 0.50 -10.29 6.30
C ILE A 212 -1.03 -10.43 6.34
N ILE A 213 -1.74 -9.40 6.80
CA ILE A 213 -3.21 -9.43 6.86
C ILE A 213 -3.79 -9.53 5.44
N PHE A 214 -3.30 -8.77 4.47
CA PHE A 214 -3.74 -8.89 3.08
C PHE A 214 -3.47 -10.28 2.51
N PHE A 215 -2.30 -10.85 2.77
CA PHE A 215 -1.97 -12.21 2.35
C PHE A 215 -2.94 -13.24 2.96
N MET A 216 -3.17 -13.19 4.27
CA MET A 216 -4.10 -14.10 4.94
C MET A 216 -5.54 -13.95 4.43
N MET A 217 -5.98 -12.72 4.13
CA MET A 217 -7.29 -12.49 3.52
C MET A 217 -7.40 -13.13 2.14
N ASN A 218 -6.35 -13.00 1.32
CA ASN A 218 -6.32 -13.64 0.00
C ASN A 218 -6.40 -15.16 0.11
N LEU A 219 -5.68 -15.78 1.03
CA LEU A 219 -5.78 -17.24 1.29
C LEU A 219 -7.18 -17.66 1.72
N ARG A 220 -7.89 -16.82 2.47
CA ARG A 220 -9.26 -17.10 2.91
C ARG A 220 -10.27 -17.04 1.78
N PHE A 221 -10.14 -16.06 0.87
CA PHE A 221 -11.10 -15.86 -0.23
C PHE A 221 -10.78 -16.69 -1.46
N ILE A 222 -9.52 -17.07 -1.65
CA ILE A 222 -9.04 -17.88 -2.76
C ILE A 222 -8.19 -19.03 -2.18
N PRO A 223 -8.83 -20.07 -1.60
CA PRO A 223 -8.10 -21.19 -0.98
C PRO A 223 -7.17 -21.93 -1.93
N GLN A 224 -7.44 -21.86 -3.24
CA GLN A 224 -6.63 -22.47 -4.30
C GLN A 224 -5.22 -21.86 -4.39
N LEU A 225 -4.93 -20.72 -3.75
CA LEU A 225 -3.58 -20.14 -3.68
C LEU A 225 -2.57 -21.01 -2.94
N MET A 226 -3.03 -22.00 -2.16
CA MET A 226 -2.17 -22.92 -1.39
C MET A 226 -1.88 -24.24 -2.11
N ASN A 227 -2.53 -24.50 -3.23
CA ASN A 227 -2.35 -25.70 -4.04
C ASN A 227 -1.57 -25.39 -5.30
#